data_d82b3e3d34ab5a37de75366c2ca2320a
#
_entry.id   d82b3e3d34ab5a37de75366c2ca2320a
#
_cell.length_a   1.000
_cell.length_b   1.000
_cell.length_c   1.000
_cell.angle_alpha   90.00
_cell.angle_beta   90.00
_cell.angle_gamma   90.00
#
_symmetry.space_group_name_H-M   'P 1'
#
loop_
_entity.id
_entity.type
_entity.pdbx_description
1 polymer ?
#
loop_
_entity_poly.entity_id
_entity_poly.type
_entity_poly.pdbx_seq_one_letter_code
_entity_poly.pdbx_strand_id
1 'polypeptide(L)'
;MFQAKGVDPRTREMIILRAAKVLNAPYEAQANVVMAKNAGLSAAEIDAAATDGPVSGINPEYVLVCKATDELSKTGTLRDETLRELLDRYGETISRKIVLMIGWFNMLSLFLNGCRVPLETTDKVGTRTSPLG
;
A
#
# COMPACT_ATOMS: atom_id res chain seq x y z
N MET A 1 0.74 8.02 -16.13
CA MET A 1 0.44 7.24 -14.90
C MET A 1 0.72 5.77 -15.16
N PHE A 2 1.37 5.11 -14.25
CA PHE A 2 1.68 3.71 -14.45
C PHE A 2 0.44 2.83 -14.30
N GLN A 3 0.39 1.75 -15.06
CA GLN A 3 -0.74 0.82 -15.02
C GLN A 3 -0.40 -0.38 -14.15
N ALA A 4 -1.33 -0.73 -13.25
CA ALA A 4 -1.19 -1.86 -12.36
C ALA A 4 -1.65 -3.18 -13.01
N LYS A 5 -1.68 -3.27 -14.33
CA LYS A 5 -2.12 -4.47 -15.04
C LYS A 5 -1.26 -5.67 -14.63
N GLY A 6 -1.92 -6.75 -14.23
CA GLY A 6 -1.24 -7.95 -13.73
C GLY A 6 -1.08 -8.00 -12.23
N VAL A 7 -1.39 -6.90 -11.52
CA VAL A 7 -1.41 -6.89 -10.05
C VAL A 7 -2.87 -6.91 -9.60
N ASP A 8 -3.22 -7.87 -8.74
CA ASP A 8 -4.57 -7.98 -8.19
C ASP A 8 -4.94 -6.70 -7.43
N PRO A 9 -6.15 -6.14 -7.64
CA PRO A 9 -6.59 -4.95 -6.89
C PRO A 9 -6.48 -5.08 -5.38
N ARG A 10 -6.69 -6.27 -4.82
CA ARG A 10 -6.55 -6.50 -3.37
C ARG A 10 -5.10 -6.36 -2.94
N THR A 11 -4.17 -6.89 -3.74
CA THR A 11 -2.73 -6.73 -3.48
C THR A 11 -2.34 -5.25 -3.51
N ARG A 12 -2.84 -4.51 -4.49
CA ARG A 12 -2.62 -3.06 -4.58
C ARG A 12 -3.12 -2.34 -3.32
N GLU A 13 -4.34 -2.66 -2.87
CA GLU A 13 -4.89 -2.01 -1.67
C GLU A 13 -4.12 -2.37 -0.40
N MET A 14 -3.61 -3.59 -0.28
CA MET A 14 -2.74 -3.96 0.83
C MET A 14 -1.47 -3.11 0.85
N ILE A 15 -0.87 -2.88 -0.31
CA ILE A 15 0.33 -2.03 -0.43
C ILE A 15 0.02 -0.59 0.00
N ILE A 16 -1.10 -0.04 -0.47
CA ILE A 16 -1.52 1.33 -0.13
C ILE A 16 -1.71 1.48 1.38
N LEU A 17 -2.47 0.57 1.98
CA LEU A 17 -2.76 0.63 3.41
C LEU A 17 -1.48 0.47 4.24
N ARG A 18 -0.59 -0.43 3.83
CA ARG A 18 0.65 -0.66 4.55
C ARG A 18 1.61 0.52 4.43
N ALA A 19 1.75 1.10 3.24
CA ALA A 19 2.57 2.29 3.04
C ALA A 19 2.06 3.45 3.90
N ALA A 20 0.75 3.66 3.94
CA ALA A 20 0.14 4.69 4.76
C ALA A 20 0.42 4.47 6.25
N LYS A 21 0.39 3.21 6.72
CA LYS A 21 0.71 2.88 8.11
C LYS A 21 2.16 3.19 8.43
N VAL A 22 3.09 2.70 7.61
CA VAL A 22 4.53 2.84 7.86
C VAL A 22 4.96 4.30 7.79
N LEU A 23 4.40 5.08 6.87
CA LEU A 23 4.72 6.49 6.70
C LEU A 23 3.88 7.41 7.57
N ASN A 24 3.03 6.84 8.41
CA ASN A 24 2.14 7.60 9.30
C ASN A 24 1.31 8.62 8.52
N ALA A 25 0.60 8.15 7.49
CA ALA A 25 -0.23 8.96 6.60
C ALA A 25 -1.71 8.66 6.85
N PRO A 26 -2.33 9.24 7.89
CA PRO A 26 -3.72 8.92 8.28
C PRO A 26 -4.73 9.27 7.19
N TYR A 27 -4.48 10.30 6.42
CA TYR A 27 -5.36 10.68 5.31
C TYR A 27 -5.45 9.55 4.27
N GLU A 28 -4.30 9.04 3.83
CA GLU A 28 -4.25 7.98 2.85
C GLU A 28 -4.88 6.69 3.39
N ALA A 29 -4.60 6.36 4.65
CA ALA A 29 -5.19 5.20 5.30
C ALA A 29 -6.71 5.30 5.34
N GLN A 30 -7.24 6.43 5.79
CA GLN A 30 -8.69 6.65 5.86
C GLN A 30 -9.35 6.58 4.48
N ALA A 31 -8.75 7.24 3.50
CA ALA A 31 -9.30 7.31 2.15
C ALA A 31 -9.38 5.94 1.48
N ASN A 32 -8.45 5.05 1.77
CA ASN A 32 -8.35 3.78 1.08
C ASN A 32 -9.01 2.59 1.79
N VAL A 33 -9.51 2.75 3.02
CA VAL A 33 -10.22 1.65 3.71
C VAL A 33 -11.47 1.23 2.93
N VAL A 34 -12.25 2.19 2.44
CA VAL A 34 -13.45 1.90 1.64
C VAL A 34 -13.07 1.22 0.33
N MET A 35 -12.02 1.71 -0.33
CA MET A 35 -11.55 1.11 -1.59
C MET A 35 -11.03 -0.31 -1.37
N ALA A 36 -10.35 -0.55 -0.25
CA ALA A 36 -9.88 -1.88 0.11
C ALA A 36 -11.03 -2.87 0.30
N LYS A 37 -12.07 -2.45 1.01
CA LYS A 37 -13.28 -3.27 1.17
C LYS A 37 -13.95 -3.54 -0.17
N ASN A 38 -14.07 -2.53 -1.02
CA ASN A 38 -14.67 -2.69 -2.34
C ASN A 38 -13.84 -3.61 -3.24
N ALA A 39 -12.53 -3.65 -3.06
CA ALA A 39 -11.65 -4.56 -3.79
C ALA A 39 -11.77 -6.02 -3.31
N GLY A 40 -12.36 -6.25 -2.15
CA GLY A 40 -12.60 -7.58 -1.62
C GLY A 40 -11.73 -7.98 -0.43
N LEU A 41 -10.99 -7.04 0.17
CA LEU A 41 -10.23 -7.33 1.38
C LEU A 41 -11.16 -7.46 2.58
N SER A 42 -10.89 -8.45 3.43
CA SER A 42 -11.64 -8.65 4.66
C SER A 42 -11.25 -7.62 5.72
N ALA A 43 -12.10 -7.46 6.74
CA ALA A 43 -11.79 -6.61 7.88
C ALA A 43 -10.49 -7.06 8.58
N ALA A 44 -10.28 -8.38 8.70
CA ALA A 44 -9.07 -8.94 9.30
C ALA A 44 -7.81 -8.57 8.50
N GLU A 45 -7.90 -8.60 7.18
CA GLU A 45 -6.78 -8.24 6.30
C GLU A 45 -6.46 -6.75 6.40
N ILE A 46 -7.48 -5.91 6.42
CA ILE A 46 -7.32 -4.46 6.57
C ILE A 46 -6.70 -4.13 7.93
N ASP A 47 -7.19 -4.78 8.99
CA ASP A 47 -6.65 -4.60 10.35
C ASP A 47 -5.18 -5.05 10.44
N ALA A 48 -4.84 -6.15 9.76
CA ALA A 48 -3.47 -6.65 9.72
C ALA A 48 -2.52 -5.63 9.09
N ALA A 49 -2.94 -4.96 8.02
CA ALA A 49 -2.13 -3.92 7.39
C ALA A 49 -1.87 -2.72 8.32
N ALA A 50 -2.72 -2.52 9.31
CA ALA A 50 -2.61 -1.41 10.27
C ALA A 50 -1.85 -1.79 11.55
N THR A 51 -1.34 -3.01 11.67
CA THR A 51 -0.61 -3.42 12.87
C THR A 51 0.76 -2.75 12.97
N ASP A 52 1.20 -2.51 14.21
CA ASP A 52 2.59 -2.14 14.46
C ASP A 52 3.45 -3.40 14.31
N GLY A 53 4.64 -3.24 13.75
CA GLY A 53 5.53 -4.37 13.50
C GLY A 53 5.12 -5.20 12.27
N PRO A 54 5.80 -6.33 12.05
CA PRO A 54 5.59 -7.12 10.83
C PRO A 54 4.17 -7.66 10.70
N VAL A 55 3.63 -7.65 9.50
CA VAL A 55 2.34 -8.23 9.19
C VAL A 55 2.46 -9.76 9.16
N SER A 56 1.51 -10.44 9.78
CA SER A 56 1.46 -11.91 9.81
C SER A 56 0.02 -12.39 9.99
N GLY A 57 -0.19 -13.69 9.87
CA GLY A 57 -1.49 -14.32 10.16
C GLY A 57 -2.55 -14.16 9.09
N ILE A 58 -2.19 -13.68 7.91
CA ILE A 58 -3.08 -13.55 6.77
C ILE A 58 -2.47 -14.27 5.56
N ASN A 59 -3.10 -14.15 4.40
CA ASN A 59 -2.61 -14.76 3.16
C ASN A 59 -1.11 -14.45 2.98
N PRO A 60 -0.27 -15.48 2.75
CA PRO A 60 1.18 -15.29 2.57
C PRO A 60 1.56 -14.28 1.50
N GLU A 61 0.76 -14.15 0.45
CA GLU A 61 0.96 -13.17 -0.60
C GLU A 61 0.88 -11.74 -0.04
N TYR A 62 -0.09 -11.47 0.82
CA TYR A 62 -0.23 -10.17 1.45
C TYR A 62 0.85 -9.91 2.49
N VAL A 63 1.26 -10.95 3.21
CA VAL A 63 2.41 -10.85 4.14
C VAL A 63 3.67 -10.42 3.38
N LEU A 64 3.90 -11.03 2.22
CA LEU A 64 5.08 -10.72 1.39
C LEU A 64 5.07 -9.27 0.88
N VAL A 65 3.94 -8.82 0.31
CA VAL A 65 3.88 -7.45 -0.21
C VAL A 65 3.92 -6.39 0.90
N CYS A 66 3.39 -6.70 2.08
CA CYS A 66 3.53 -5.82 3.24
C CYS A 66 4.98 -5.76 3.73
N LYS A 67 5.67 -6.90 3.73
CA LYS A 67 7.10 -6.96 4.08
C LYS A 67 7.94 -6.14 3.12
N ALA A 68 7.69 -6.28 1.81
CA ALA A 68 8.37 -5.47 0.79
C ALA A 68 8.09 -3.98 0.97
N THR A 69 6.84 -3.63 1.28
CA THR A 69 6.45 -2.25 1.55
C THR A 69 7.17 -1.70 2.76
N ASP A 70 7.25 -2.47 3.86
CA ASP A 70 7.96 -2.07 5.06
C ASP A 70 9.44 -1.80 4.77
N GLU A 71 10.09 -2.70 4.06
CA GLU A 71 11.52 -2.58 3.76
C GLU A 71 11.79 -1.35 2.89
N LEU A 72 11.08 -1.20 1.78
CA LEU A 72 11.27 -0.07 0.87
C LEU A 72 10.92 1.27 1.53
N SER A 73 9.87 1.30 2.33
CA SER A 73 9.44 2.54 2.99
C SER A 73 10.38 2.97 4.11
N LYS A 74 11.03 2.01 4.79
CA LYS A 74 11.91 2.30 5.92
C LYS A 74 13.36 2.46 5.53
N THR A 75 13.85 1.67 4.55
CA THR A 75 15.28 1.62 4.22
C THR A 75 15.60 2.04 2.79
N GLY A 76 14.59 2.15 1.93
CA GLY A 76 14.77 2.50 0.52
C GLY A 76 15.23 1.34 -0.36
N THR A 77 15.35 0.13 0.16
CA THR A 77 15.76 -1.04 -0.59
C THR A 77 15.08 -2.30 -0.07
N LEU A 78 15.12 -3.36 -0.86
CA LEU A 78 14.64 -4.68 -0.46
C LEU A 78 15.82 -5.53 0.04
N ARG A 79 15.56 -6.36 1.06
CA ARG A 79 16.50 -7.40 1.44
C ARG A 79 16.56 -8.46 0.33
N ASP A 80 17.69 -9.13 0.20
CA ASP A 80 17.89 -10.15 -0.83
C ASP A 80 16.83 -11.25 -0.76
N GLU A 81 16.49 -11.71 0.44
CA GLU A 81 15.46 -12.74 0.61
C GLU A 81 14.09 -12.27 0.12
N THR A 82 13.72 -11.04 0.43
CA THR A 82 12.42 -10.48 0.03
C THR A 82 12.35 -10.32 -1.48
N LEU A 83 13.41 -9.83 -2.10
CA LEU A 83 13.49 -9.72 -3.55
C LEU A 83 13.34 -11.09 -4.20
N ARG A 84 14.04 -12.09 -3.66
CA ARG A 84 13.99 -13.46 -4.19
C ARG A 84 12.57 -14.03 -4.06
N GLU A 85 11.91 -13.84 -2.94
CA GLU A 85 10.54 -14.31 -2.75
C GLU A 85 9.57 -13.64 -3.75
N LEU A 86 9.72 -12.33 -3.99
CA LEU A 86 8.91 -11.63 -4.99
C LEU A 86 9.13 -12.21 -6.39
N LEU A 87 10.39 -12.42 -6.78
CA LEU A 87 10.73 -12.95 -8.09
C LEU A 87 10.20 -14.38 -8.26
N ASP A 88 10.29 -15.20 -7.22
CA ASP A 88 9.81 -16.59 -7.26
C ASP A 88 8.28 -16.64 -7.38
N ARG A 89 7.58 -15.74 -6.71
CA ARG A 89 6.11 -15.74 -6.70
C ARG A 89 5.50 -15.05 -7.92
N TYR A 90 6.07 -13.94 -8.34
CA TYR A 90 5.44 -13.07 -9.34
C TYR A 90 6.23 -12.98 -10.66
N GLY A 91 7.48 -13.40 -10.68
CA GLY A 91 8.35 -13.17 -11.82
C GLY A 91 8.85 -11.73 -11.90
N GLU A 92 9.72 -11.48 -12.86
CA GLU A 92 10.44 -10.21 -12.98
C GLU A 92 9.50 -9.04 -13.29
N THR A 93 8.60 -9.19 -14.25
CA THR A 93 7.73 -8.11 -14.73
C THR A 93 6.78 -7.63 -13.62
N ILE A 94 6.09 -8.56 -12.97
CA ILE A 94 5.12 -8.20 -11.91
C ILE A 94 5.86 -7.71 -10.67
N SER A 95 7.00 -8.29 -10.33
CA SER A 95 7.81 -7.81 -9.20
C SER A 95 8.24 -6.36 -9.39
N ARG A 96 8.65 -5.98 -10.61
CA ARG A 96 8.97 -4.58 -10.92
C ARG A 96 7.77 -3.66 -10.74
N LYS A 97 6.59 -4.11 -11.17
CA LYS A 97 5.36 -3.34 -10.98
C LYS A 97 5.01 -3.15 -9.51
N ILE A 98 5.19 -4.19 -8.70
CA ILE A 98 4.97 -4.12 -7.26
C ILE A 98 5.93 -3.09 -6.62
N VAL A 99 7.21 -3.15 -6.95
CA VAL A 99 8.20 -2.20 -6.42
C VAL A 99 7.87 -0.77 -6.84
N LEU A 100 7.51 -0.57 -8.11
CA LEU A 100 7.11 0.74 -8.62
C LEU A 100 5.86 1.26 -7.90
N MET A 101 4.90 0.39 -7.67
CA MET A 101 3.66 0.70 -6.96
C MET A 101 3.95 1.14 -5.52
N ILE A 102 4.83 0.43 -4.83
CA ILE A 102 5.25 0.80 -3.47
C ILE A 102 5.87 2.20 -3.49
N GLY A 103 6.77 2.46 -4.43
CA GLY A 103 7.40 3.78 -4.58
C GLY A 103 6.38 4.88 -4.85
N TRP A 104 5.41 4.61 -5.72
CA TRP A 104 4.35 5.55 -6.03
C TRP A 104 3.51 5.92 -4.80
N PHE A 105 3.08 4.93 -4.02
CA PHE A 105 2.27 5.20 -2.84
C PHE A 105 3.08 5.80 -1.69
N ASN A 106 4.38 5.52 -1.62
CA ASN A 106 5.27 6.25 -0.72
C ASN A 106 5.30 7.74 -1.09
N MET A 107 5.48 8.05 -2.36
CA MET A 107 5.47 9.43 -2.85
C MET A 107 4.16 10.12 -2.51
N LEU A 108 3.03 9.47 -2.78
CA LEU A 108 1.71 10.03 -2.50
C LEU A 108 1.50 10.28 -1.02
N SER A 109 1.86 9.32 -0.17
CA SER A 109 1.74 9.45 1.28
C SER A 109 2.59 10.62 1.81
N LEU A 110 3.83 10.72 1.35
CA LEU A 110 4.72 11.81 1.73
C LEU A 110 4.20 13.17 1.25
N PHE A 111 3.64 13.21 0.04
CA PHE A 111 3.03 14.42 -0.49
C PHE A 111 1.86 14.88 0.38
N LEU A 112 0.95 13.96 0.70
CA LEU A 112 -0.22 14.29 1.52
C LEU A 112 0.18 14.71 2.93
N ASN A 113 1.19 14.09 3.51
CA ASN A 113 1.73 14.47 4.81
C ASN A 113 2.40 15.85 4.74
N GLY A 114 3.22 16.08 3.72
CA GLY A 114 3.95 17.33 3.54
C GLY A 114 3.03 18.52 3.30
N CYS A 115 1.98 18.31 2.52
CA CYS A 115 0.94 19.33 2.26
C CYS A 115 -0.07 19.46 3.40
N ARG A 116 0.01 18.59 4.41
CA ARG A 116 -0.89 18.61 5.57
C ARG A 116 -2.35 18.53 5.18
N VAL A 117 -2.67 17.65 4.25
CA VAL A 117 -4.05 17.44 3.79
C VAL A 117 -4.89 16.93 4.96
N PRO A 118 -6.01 17.62 5.32
CA PRO A 118 -6.82 17.21 6.46
C PRO A 118 -7.61 15.94 6.18
N LEU A 119 -7.94 15.21 7.25
CA LEU A 119 -8.83 14.07 7.16
C LEU A 119 -10.23 14.50 6.74
N GLU A 120 -10.89 13.69 5.91
CA GLU A 120 -12.28 13.89 5.56
C GLU A 120 -13.19 13.49 6.71
N THR A 121 -14.21 14.31 6.97
CA THR A 121 -15.24 14.02 7.97
C THR A 121 -16.57 13.65 7.34
N THR A 122 -16.64 13.59 6.00
CA THR A 122 -17.85 13.29 5.24
C THR A 122 -17.61 12.15 4.26
N ASP A 123 -18.66 11.60 3.67
CA ASP A 123 -18.60 10.48 2.73
C ASP A 123 -18.13 10.90 1.33
N LYS A 124 -17.35 11.95 1.22
CA LYS A 124 -16.90 12.47 -0.07
C LYS A 124 -15.55 11.93 -0.53
N VAL A 125 -15.01 10.93 0.15
CA VAL A 125 -13.69 10.36 -0.19
C VAL A 125 -13.62 9.93 -1.66
N GLY A 126 -14.66 9.28 -2.17
CA GLY A 126 -14.70 8.82 -3.56
C GLY A 126 -14.92 9.93 -4.60
N THR A 127 -15.23 11.15 -4.18
CA THR A 127 -15.49 12.26 -5.09
C THR A 127 -14.45 13.37 -5.02
N ARG A 128 -13.39 13.15 -4.25
CA ARG A 128 -12.38 14.16 -4.02
C ARG A 128 -11.51 14.40 -5.23
N THR A 129 -11.17 15.65 -5.42
CA THR A 129 -10.13 16.05 -6.36
C THR A 129 -8.80 16.20 -5.64
N SER A 130 -7.71 16.27 -6.41
CA SER A 130 -6.39 16.55 -5.87
C SER A 130 -6.39 17.89 -5.12
N PRO A 131 -5.68 17.99 -3.98
CA PRO A 131 -5.53 19.28 -3.29
C PRO A 131 -4.79 20.33 -4.11
N LEU A 132 -4.16 19.93 -5.20
CA LEU A 132 -3.49 20.85 -6.11
C LEU A 132 -4.34 21.25 -7.32
N GLY A 133 -5.59 20.83 -7.34
CA GLY A 133 -6.52 21.28 -8.38
C GLY A 133 -7.02 20.22 -9.31
#